data_b899cd4a28b352716eededb79a3d8bd2
#
_entry.id   b899cd4a28b352716eededb79a3d8bd2
#
_cell.length_a   1.000
_cell.length_b   1.000
_cell.length_c   1.000
_cell.angle_alpha   90.00
_cell.angle_beta   90.00
_cell.angle_gamma   90.00
#
_symmetry.space_group_name_H-M   'P 1'
#
loop_
_entity.id
_entity.type
_entity.pdbx_description
1 polymer ?
#
loop_
_entity_poly.entity_id
_entity_poly.type
_entity_poly.pdbx_seq_one_letter_code
_entity_poly.pdbx_strand_id
1 'polypeptide(L)'
;KATEQIKFCSPISGKVKAVMRGERRRILRVEVESDGKMQRVQLVKAGFQPATREEALQLLLNSGLFAFFRQRPYDVVACPIDMPKAVFVSTFSKMPLAADFSFIVKGQEADFKSGIALLEKLAKVYVGISPEQINTPILPLDSAQVSVFSGPNPAGNVGVHINRVSPVNKGEIVWTVGPEVVVMMGRLLRQGMVDFT
;
A
#
# COMPACT_ATOMS: atom_id res chain seq x y z
N LYS A 1 16.60 10.14 -9.36
CA LYS A 1 16.69 11.33 -8.47
C LYS A 1 15.43 11.46 -7.60
N ALA A 2 14.23 11.61 -8.16
CA ALA A 2 13.00 11.66 -7.37
C ALA A 2 12.68 10.34 -6.64
N THR A 3 13.15 9.21 -7.14
CA THR A 3 12.99 7.88 -6.53
C THR A 3 14.09 7.51 -5.52
N GLU A 4 15.13 8.32 -5.36
CA GLU A 4 16.21 8.08 -4.39
C GLU A 4 15.73 8.12 -2.93
N GLN A 5 14.59 8.76 -2.69
CA GLN A 5 13.96 8.82 -1.36
C GLN A 5 13.21 7.53 -0.98
N ILE A 6 12.90 6.67 -1.96
CA ILE A 6 12.17 5.43 -1.72
C ILE A 6 13.11 4.42 -1.10
N LYS A 7 12.81 4.01 0.13
CA LYS A 7 13.56 3.00 0.87
C LYS A 7 12.92 1.62 0.70
N PHE A 8 13.74 0.60 0.80
CA PHE A 8 13.32 -0.79 0.92
C PHE A 8 13.83 -1.29 2.27
N CYS A 9 12.94 -1.85 3.07
CA CYS A 9 13.30 -2.40 4.38
C CYS A 9 13.57 -3.89 4.26
N SER A 10 14.54 -4.37 5.06
CA SER A 10 14.79 -5.80 5.22
C SER A 10 13.67 -6.43 6.06
N PRO A 11 13.14 -7.61 5.68
CA PRO A 11 12.16 -8.32 6.49
C PRO A 11 12.78 -8.98 7.74
N ILE A 12 14.11 -9.04 7.80
CA ILE A 12 14.85 -9.65 8.93
C ILE A 12 15.93 -8.70 9.43
N SER A 13 16.27 -8.79 10.73
CA SER A 13 17.43 -8.12 11.30
C SER A 13 18.71 -8.86 10.94
N GLY A 14 19.79 -8.11 10.66
CA GLY A 14 21.05 -8.69 10.27
C GLY A 14 21.94 -7.72 9.49
N LYS A 15 22.88 -8.30 8.74
CA LYS A 15 23.85 -7.55 7.91
C LYS A 15 23.69 -7.90 6.44
N VAL A 16 23.78 -6.90 5.57
CA VAL A 16 23.84 -7.15 4.14
C VAL A 16 25.15 -7.87 3.82
N LYS A 17 25.04 -9.12 3.35
CA LYS A 17 26.14 -9.97 2.96
C LYS A 17 26.60 -9.70 1.53
N ALA A 18 25.65 -9.55 0.61
CA ALA A 18 25.95 -9.32 -0.79
C ALA A 18 24.83 -8.55 -1.50
N VAL A 19 25.22 -7.76 -2.51
CA VAL A 19 24.30 -7.15 -3.47
C VAL A 19 24.67 -7.70 -4.85
N MET A 20 23.90 -8.64 -5.34
CA MET A 20 24.12 -9.27 -6.64
C MET A 20 23.58 -8.38 -7.76
N ARG A 21 24.43 -8.12 -8.74
CA ARG A 21 24.08 -7.27 -9.89
C ARG A 21 24.22 -8.06 -11.18
N GLY A 22 23.25 -7.89 -12.06
CA GLY A 22 23.28 -8.39 -13.43
C GLY A 22 23.75 -7.33 -14.43
N GLU A 23 23.41 -7.55 -15.68
CA GLU A 23 23.72 -6.62 -16.77
C GLU A 23 23.24 -5.20 -16.46
N ARG A 24 23.99 -4.22 -16.95
CA ARG A 24 23.73 -2.78 -16.78
C ARG A 24 23.57 -2.36 -15.30
N ARG A 25 24.26 -3.07 -14.39
CA ARG A 25 24.22 -2.83 -12.93
C ARG A 25 22.85 -3.03 -12.30
N ARG A 26 21.90 -3.69 -12.95
CA ARG A 26 20.58 -4.00 -12.39
C ARG A 26 20.76 -4.87 -11.14
N ILE A 27 20.18 -4.46 -10.01
CA ILE A 27 20.17 -5.27 -8.79
C ILE A 27 19.25 -6.47 -9.05
N LEU A 28 19.79 -7.67 -8.88
CA LEU A 28 19.06 -8.94 -9.01
C LEU A 28 18.54 -9.39 -7.66
N ARG A 29 19.38 -9.31 -6.61
CA ARG A 29 19.02 -9.66 -5.24
C ARG A 29 19.94 -8.99 -4.24
N VAL A 30 19.44 -8.83 -3.02
CA VAL A 30 20.20 -8.43 -1.84
C VAL A 30 20.15 -9.58 -0.86
N GLU A 31 21.30 -10.08 -0.43
CA GLU A 31 21.41 -11.16 0.55
C GLU A 31 21.66 -10.54 1.93
N VAL A 32 20.80 -10.89 2.88
CA VAL A 32 20.92 -10.46 4.28
C VAL A 32 21.16 -11.68 5.14
N GLU A 33 22.24 -11.65 5.91
CA GLU A 33 22.56 -12.67 6.92
C GLU A 33 21.85 -12.28 8.22
N SER A 34 20.94 -13.14 8.67
CA SER A 34 20.18 -12.90 9.90
C SER A 34 21.06 -12.97 11.13
N ASP A 35 20.84 -12.06 12.08
CA ASP A 35 21.47 -12.10 13.42
C ASP A 35 20.66 -12.93 14.43
N GLY A 36 19.54 -13.51 14.02
CA GLY A 36 18.64 -14.31 14.85
C GLY A 36 17.87 -13.52 15.90
N LYS A 37 18.03 -12.19 15.99
CA LYS A 37 17.44 -11.37 17.06
C LYS A 37 16.07 -10.82 16.72
N MET A 38 15.67 -10.81 15.44
CA MET A 38 14.39 -10.28 14.95
C MET A 38 14.12 -8.86 15.46
N GLN A 39 15.16 -8.02 15.52
CA GLN A 39 15.05 -6.64 15.96
C GLN A 39 14.25 -5.81 14.96
N ARG A 40 13.33 -5.00 15.45
CA ARG A 40 12.53 -4.08 14.65
C ARG A 40 12.92 -2.63 14.95
N VAL A 41 12.91 -1.79 13.91
CA VAL A 41 13.20 -0.36 14.06
C VAL A 41 11.92 0.38 14.43
N GLN A 42 11.97 1.09 15.56
CA GLN A 42 10.90 2.02 15.95
C GLN A 42 10.99 3.28 15.07
N LEU A 43 10.00 3.51 14.22
CA LEU A 43 9.96 4.65 13.29
C LEU A 43 9.21 5.84 13.88
N VAL A 44 8.13 5.57 14.60
CA VAL A 44 7.30 6.57 15.28
C VAL A 44 6.80 5.99 16.61
N LYS A 45 6.24 6.83 17.46
CA LYS A 45 5.55 6.34 18.68
C LYS A 45 4.32 5.53 18.30
N ALA A 46 4.00 4.49 19.07
CA ALA A 46 2.75 3.75 18.92
C ALA A 46 1.54 4.70 19.04
N GLY A 47 0.55 4.52 18.16
CA GLY A 47 -0.60 5.39 18.08
C GLY A 47 -0.35 6.73 17.37
N PHE A 48 0.75 6.85 16.63
CA PHE A 48 1.05 8.06 15.85
C PHE A 48 -0.04 8.33 14.81
N GLN A 49 -0.44 9.61 14.71
CA GLN A 49 -1.41 10.09 13.73
C GLN A 49 -0.79 11.26 12.96
N PRO A 50 -0.45 11.09 11.67
CA PRO A 50 0.10 12.18 10.89
C PRO A 50 -0.97 13.27 10.70
N ALA A 51 -0.60 14.52 10.96
CA ALA A 51 -1.49 15.67 10.79
C ALA A 51 -1.51 16.15 9.33
N THR A 52 -0.35 16.08 8.66
CA THR A 52 -0.17 16.63 7.31
C THR A 52 0.15 15.54 6.28
N ARG A 53 0.01 15.92 4.99
CA ARG A 53 0.43 15.07 3.87
C ARG A 53 1.93 14.75 3.92
N GLU A 54 2.73 15.74 4.26
CA GLU A 54 4.17 15.64 4.33
C GLU A 54 4.60 14.61 5.39
N GLU A 55 4.00 14.66 6.57
CA GLU A 55 4.25 13.69 7.64
C GLU A 55 3.86 12.26 7.22
N ALA A 56 2.69 12.11 6.59
CA ALA A 56 2.22 10.84 6.07
C ALA A 56 3.18 10.28 5.01
N LEU A 57 3.60 11.12 4.07
CA LEU A 57 4.52 10.75 3.00
C LEU A 57 5.90 10.36 3.55
N GLN A 58 6.46 11.14 4.49
CA GLN A 58 7.74 10.83 5.12
C GLN A 58 7.70 9.53 5.91
N LEU A 59 6.60 9.27 6.62
CA LEU A 59 6.40 7.99 7.32
C LEU A 59 6.43 6.81 6.32
N LEU A 60 5.70 6.91 5.22
CA LEU A 60 5.66 5.87 4.19
C LEU A 60 7.02 5.67 3.50
N LEU A 61 7.76 6.73 3.23
CA LEU A 61 9.10 6.66 2.67
C LEU A 61 10.09 6.00 3.65
N ASN A 62 10.05 6.39 4.93
CA ASN A 62 10.96 5.86 5.94
C ASN A 62 10.66 4.41 6.31
N SER A 63 9.40 4.00 6.23
CA SER A 63 8.96 2.62 6.50
C SER A 63 9.21 1.67 5.33
N GLY A 64 9.54 2.18 4.14
CA GLY A 64 9.63 1.37 2.92
C GLY A 64 8.28 1.01 2.29
N LEU A 65 7.16 1.36 2.93
CA LEU A 65 5.83 1.02 2.41
C LEU A 65 5.47 1.83 1.14
N PHE A 66 6.12 2.99 0.93
CA PHE A 66 5.90 3.76 -0.30
C PHE A 66 6.35 3.02 -1.57
N ALA A 67 7.28 2.08 -1.46
CA ALA A 67 7.75 1.28 -2.60
C ALA A 67 6.65 0.43 -3.27
N PHE A 68 5.56 0.15 -2.55
CA PHE A 68 4.41 -0.62 -3.04
C PHE A 68 3.38 0.22 -3.80
N PHE A 69 3.53 1.56 -3.82
CA PHE A 69 2.65 2.41 -4.59
C PHE A 69 2.98 2.34 -6.08
N ARG A 70 1.95 2.13 -6.89
CA ARG A 70 2.05 2.14 -8.35
C ARG A 70 1.35 3.36 -8.91
N GLN A 71 1.98 4.03 -9.86
CA GLN A 71 1.45 5.21 -10.54
C GLN A 71 0.86 4.82 -11.89
N ARG A 72 -0.40 5.16 -12.09
CA ARG A 72 -1.10 4.97 -13.36
C ARG A 72 -1.11 6.28 -14.16
N PRO A 73 -1.13 6.22 -15.48
CA PRO A 73 -1.49 5.06 -16.32
C PRO A 73 -0.34 4.09 -16.62
N TYR A 74 0.91 4.44 -16.39
CA TYR A 74 2.07 3.66 -16.89
C TYR A 74 2.47 2.46 -16.00
N ASP A 75 1.82 2.27 -14.87
CA ASP A 75 2.09 1.20 -13.90
C ASP A 75 3.56 1.13 -13.43
N VAL A 76 4.14 2.27 -13.19
CA VAL A 76 5.48 2.43 -12.62
C VAL A 76 5.41 2.63 -11.11
N VAL A 77 6.53 2.53 -10.42
CA VAL A 77 6.61 2.93 -9.00
C VAL A 77 6.26 4.40 -8.88
N ALA A 78 5.39 4.74 -7.92
CA ALA A 78 4.96 6.12 -7.71
C ALA A 78 6.13 7.06 -7.39
N CYS A 79 6.04 8.29 -7.84
CA CYS A 79 7.03 9.31 -7.57
C CYS A 79 6.57 10.15 -6.36
N PRO A 80 7.36 10.24 -5.27
CA PRO A 80 6.93 10.92 -4.05
C PRO A 80 6.63 12.42 -4.20
N ILE A 81 7.24 13.07 -5.20
CA ILE A 81 7.04 14.49 -5.46
C ILE A 81 5.77 14.79 -6.26
N ASP A 82 5.20 13.76 -6.89
CA ASP A 82 3.99 13.92 -7.68
C ASP A 82 2.74 14.06 -6.80
N MET A 83 1.73 14.75 -7.33
CA MET A 83 0.43 14.93 -6.69
C MET A 83 -0.61 14.09 -7.43
N PRO A 84 -0.98 12.91 -6.90
CA PRO A 84 -2.00 12.09 -7.55
C PRO A 84 -3.39 12.72 -7.38
N LYS A 85 -4.23 12.59 -8.41
CA LYS A 85 -5.64 12.94 -8.36
C LYS A 85 -6.40 12.14 -7.29
N ALA A 86 -6.00 10.88 -7.11
CA ALA A 86 -6.60 9.96 -6.14
C ALA A 86 -5.69 8.75 -5.86
N VAL A 87 -5.99 8.04 -4.78
CA VAL A 87 -5.44 6.73 -4.47
C VAL A 87 -6.55 5.68 -4.58
N PHE A 88 -6.28 4.58 -5.27
CA PHE A 88 -7.21 3.48 -5.47
C PHE A 88 -6.74 2.22 -4.74
N VAL A 89 -7.67 1.57 -4.05
CA VAL A 89 -7.48 0.28 -3.38
C VAL A 89 -8.55 -0.68 -3.85
N SER A 90 -8.17 -1.86 -4.35
CA SER A 90 -9.11 -2.94 -4.64
C SER A 90 -9.00 -4.01 -3.56
N THR A 91 -10.11 -4.38 -2.93
CA THR A 91 -10.13 -5.37 -1.84
C THR A 91 -10.51 -6.77 -2.30
N PHE A 92 -10.65 -7.00 -3.60
CA PHE A 92 -10.97 -8.33 -4.11
C PHE A 92 -10.34 -8.58 -5.48
N SER A 93 -10.20 -9.85 -5.82
CA SER A 93 -9.79 -10.31 -7.13
C SER A 93 -10.67 -11.48 -7.57
N LYS A 94 -10.99 -11.56 -8.85
CA LYS A 94 -11.67 -12.70 -9.47
C LYS A 94 -10.71 -13.56 -10.31
N MET A 95 -9.41 -13.38 -10.12
CA MET A 95 -8.42 -14.25 -10.75
C MET A 95 -8.40 -15.63 -10.10
N PRO A 96 -8.15 -16.70 -10.85
CA PRO A 96 -7.96 -18.02 -10.27
C PRO A 96 -6.85 -18.00 -9.20
N LEU A 97 -7.08 -18.68 -8.09
CA LEU A 97 -6.15 -18.78 -6.94
C LEU A 97 -5.83 -17.42 -6.26
N ALA A 98 -6.60 -16.37 -6.55
CA ALA A 98 -6.44 -15.12 -5.81
C ALA A 98 -6.79 -15.32 -4.33
N ALA A 99 -5.99 -14.71 -3.47
CA ALA A 99 -6.26 -14.71 -2.04
C ALA A 99 -7.56 -13.95 -1.72
N ASP A 100 -8.34 -14.46 -0.78
CA ASP A 100 -9.52 -13.76 -0.27
C ASP A 100 -9.10 -12.73 0.78
N PHE A 101 -9.24 -11.46 0.44
CA PHE A 101 -8.88 -10.38 1.34
C PHE A 101 -9.74 -10.36 2.60
N SER A 102 -11.02 -10.76 2.52
CA SER A 102 -11.88 -10.83 3.71
C SER A 102 -11.38 -11.84 4.73
N PHE A 103 -10.73 -12.91 4.26
CA PHE A 103 -10.05 -13.87 5.13
C PHE A 103 -8.74 -13.30 5.70
N ILE A 104 -7.93 -12.64 4.86
CA ILE A 104 -6.63 -12.08 5.27
C ILE A 104 -6.82 -11.00 6.33
N VAL A 105 -7.79 -10.10 6.16
CA VAL A 105 -8.00 -8.93 7.03
C VAL A 105 -8.68 -9.29 8.36
N LYS A 106 -9.15 -10.51 8.52
CA LYS A 106 -9.90 -10.95 9.71
C LYS A 106 -9.10 -10.70 10.99
N GLY A 107 -9.66 -9.92 11.91
CA GLY A 107 -9.01 -9.49 13.15
C GLY A 107 -8.07 -8.30 12.99
N GLN A 108 -7.92 -7.75 11.78
CA GLN A 108 -7.07 -6.60 11.45
C GLN A 108 -7.86 -5.47 10.76
N GLU A 109 -9.18 -5.49 10.89
CA GLU A 109 -10.07 -4.52 10.22
C GLU A 109 -9.80 -3.09 10.70
N ALA A 110 -9.44 -2.93 11.98
CA ALA A 110 -9.06 -1.63 12.55
C ALA A 110 -7.76 -1.11 11.92
N ASP A 111 -6.79 -1.99 11.66
CA ASP A 111 -5.54 -1.61 10.97
C ASP A 111 -5.84 -1.22 9.52
N PHE A 112 -6.71 -1.95 8.82
CA PHE A 112 -7.13 -1.56 7.48
C PHE A 112 -7.76 -0.16 7.44
N LYS A 113 -8.71 0.12 8.37
CA LYS A 113 -9.36 1.45 8.49
C LYS A 113 -8.35 2.55 8.78
N SER A 114 -7.40 2.31 9.69
CA SER A 114 -6.33 3.26 10.02
C SER A 114 -5.41 3.51 8.81
N GLY A 115 -5.11 2.46 8.03
CA GLY A 115 -4.35 2.58 6.80
C GLY A 115 -5.07 3.41 5.72
N ILE A 116 -6.39 3.24 5.57
CA ILE A 116 -7.21 4.08 4.68
C ILE A 116 -7.15 5.55 5.14
N ALA A 117 -7.31 5.81 6.43
CA ALA A 117 -7.21 7.17 6.98
C ALA A 117 -5.83 7.82 6.72
N LEU A 118 -4.76 7.02 6.72
CA LEU A 118 -3.43 7.49 6.32
C LEU A 118 -3.39 7.87 4.84
N LEU A 119 -3.96 7.05 3.96
CA LEU A 119 -4.01 7.35 2.51
C LEU A 119 -4.78 8.63 2.20
N GLU A 120 -5.82 8.93 2.94
CA GLU A 120 -6.62 10.16 2.79
C GLU A 120 -5.81 11.44 3.04
N LYS A 121 -4.73 11.36 3.83
CA LYS A 121 -3.78 12.47 3.96
C LYS A 121 -2.99 12.74 2.67
N LEU A 122 -2.86 11.74 1.80
CA LEU A 122 -2.12 11.88 0.54
C LEU A 122 -2.99 12.44 -0.58
N ALA A 123 -4.20 11.90 -0.76
CA ALA A 123 -5.18 12.32 -1.76
C ALA A 123 -6.54 11.66 -1.48
N LYS A 124 -7.56 11.98 -2.30
CA LYS A 124 -8.87 11.34 -2.25
C LYS A 124 -8.74 9.83 -2.44
N VAL A 125 -9.39 9.03 -1.58
CA VAL A 125 -9.29 7.57 -1.60
C VAL A 125 -10.56 6.95 -2.18
N TYR A 126 -10.37 6.01 -3.10
CA TYR A 126 -11.43 5.17 -3.65
C TYR A 126 -11.14 3.70 -3.30
N VAL A 127 -12.13 3.04 -2.72
CA VAL A 127 -12.03 1.62 -2.34
C VAL A 127 -13.06 0.82 -3.14
N GLY A 128 -12.56 -0.11 -3.96
CA GLY A 128 -13.41 -1.04 -4.70
C GLY A 128 -13.60 -2.33 -3.90
N ILE A 129 -14.85 -2.68 -3.65
CA ILE A 129 -15.25 -3.89 -2.91
C ILE A 129 -16.12 -4.80 -3.78
N SER A 130 -16.22 -6.08 -3.41
CA SER A 130 -17.20 -7.00 -3.99
C SER A 130 -18.54 -6.93 -3.23
N PRO A 131 -19.65 -7.42 -3.83
CA PRO A 131 -20.95 -7.46 -3.13
C PRO A 131 -20.90 -8.25 -1.82
N GLU A 132 -20.08 -9.29 -1.74
CA GLU A 132 -19.91 -10.13 -0.57
C GLU A 132 -19.27 -9.39 0.62
N GLN A 133 -18.59 -8.27 0.35
CA GLN A 133 -17.90 -7.47 1.36
C GLN A 133 -18.73 -6.33 1.96
N ILE A 134 -19.95 -6.09 1.46
CA ILE A 134 -20.81 -4.96 1.90
C ILE A 134 -21.08 -5.01 3.42
N ASN A 135 -21.30 -6.22 3.96
CA ASN A 135 -21.63 -6.42 5.38
C ASN A 135 -20.45 -6.91 6.21
N THR A 136 -19.22 -6.67 5.75
CA THR A 136 -18.02 -7.08 6.49
C THR A 136 -17.52 -5.97 7.41
N PRO A 137 -16.77 -6.30 8.48
CA PRO A 137 -16.25 -5.32 9.43
C PRO A 137 -15.23 -4.32 8.86
N ILE A 138 -14.78 -4.49 7.62
CA ILE A 138 -13.94 -3.50 6.94
C ILE A 138 -14.70 -2.19 6.66
N LEU A 139 -16.01 -2.23 6.65
CA LEU A 139 -16.90 -1.06 6.51
C LEU A 139 -17.51 -0.66 7.87
N PRO A 140 -18.02 0.58 8.03
CA PRO A 140 -17.85 1.71 7.09
C PRO A 140 -16.41 2.26 7.05
N LEU A 141 -16.11 3.02 5.99
CA LEU A 141 -14.90 3.84 5.84
C LEU A 141 -15.35 5.30 5.80
N ASP A 142 -14.97 6.09 6.82
CA ASP A 142 -15.61 7.39 7.11
C ASP A 142 -15.46 8.42 5.99
N SER A 143 -14.32 8.51 5.35
CA SER A 143 -14.05 9.52 4.33
C SER A 143 -13.69 8.93 2.95
N ALA A 144 -13.36 7.65 2.86
CA ALA A 144 -13.08 7.01 1.57
C ALA A 144 -14.36 6.74 0.78
N GLN A 145 -14.31 6.98 -0.52
CA GLN A 145 -15.42 6.64 -1.41
C GLN A 145 -15.40 5.14 -1.74
N VAL A 146 -16.39 4.41 -1.22
CA VAL A 146 -16.56 2.98 -1.49
C VAL A 146 -17.42 2.77 -2.72
N SER A 147 -17.00 1.88 -3.61
CA SER A 147 -17.75 1.46 -4.81
C SER A 147 -17.80 -0.05 -4.91
N VAL A 148 -19.00 -0.56 -5.19
CA VAL A 148 -19.23 -2.00 -5.32
C VAL A 148 -19.06 -2.42 -6.78
N PHE A 149 -18.26 -3.45 -7.02
CA PHE A 149 -18.01 -4.01 -8.35
C PHE A 149 -18.38 -5.49 -8.36
N SER A 150 -19.20 -5.88 -9.32
CA SER A 150 -19.64 -7.27 -9.52
C SER A 150 -19.32 -7.73 -10.93
N GLY A 151 -19.21 -9.04 -11.10
CA GLY A 151 -18.97 -9.66 -12.40
C GLY A 151 -17.76 -10.60 -12.40
N PRO A 152 -17.47 -11.21 -13.56
CA PRO A 152 -16.30 -12.07 -13.74
C PRO A 152 -15.00 -11.24 -13.76
N ASN A 153 -13.86 -11.92 -13.82
CA ASN A 153 -12.59 -11.24 -14.11
C ASN A 153 -12.72 -10.43 -15.43
N PRO A 154 -12.33 -9.14 -15.48
CA PRO A 154 -11.45 -8.44 -14.53
C PRO A 154 -12.16 -7.50 -13.52
N ALA A 155 -13.37 -7.79 -13.04
CA ALA A 155 -14.12 -6.89 -12.16
C ALA A 155 -13.33 -6.39 -10.93
N GLY A 156 -12.44 -7.24 -10.37
CA GLY A 156 -11.56 -6.88 -9.25
C GLY A 156 -10.28 -6.14 -9.64
N ASN A 157 -10.05 -5.89 -10.93
CA ASN A 157 -8.85 -5.18 -11.35
C ASN A 157 -8.97 -3.68 -11.07
N VAL A 158 -8.01 -3.13 -10.37
CA VAL A 158 -7.99 -1.70 -10.00
C VAL A 158 -8.05 -0.77 -11.21
N GLY A 159 -7.54 -1.17 -12.37
CA GLY A 159 -7.66 -0.42 -13.62
C GLY A 159 -9.12 -0.28 -14.09
N VAL A 160 -9.94 -1.29 -13.87
CA VAL A 160 -11.39 -1.22 -14.13
C VAL A 160 -12.05 -0.24 -13.16
N HIS A 161 -11.68 -0.28 -11.89
CA HIS A 161 -12.20 0.65 -10.88
C HIS A 161 -11.85 2.11 -11.24
N ILE A 162 -10.61 2.37 -11.61
CA ILE A 162 -10.16 3.70 -12.05
C ILE A 162 -11.02 4.18 -13.22
N ASN A 163 -11.14 3.35 -14.27
CA ASN A 163 -11.88 3.74 -15.47
C ASN A 163 -13.37 4.02 -15.22
N ARG A 164 -13.98 3.32 -14.25
CA ARG A 164 -15.41 3.45 -13.95
C ARG A 164 -15.73 4.60 -12.98
N VAL A 165 -14.83 4.86 -12.02
CA VAL A 165 -15.10 5.79 -10.91
C VAL A 165 -14.50 7.16 -11.16
N SER A 166 -13.23 7.21 -11.56
CA SER A 166 -12.51 8.46 -11.85
C SER A 166 -11.43 8.23 -12.88
N PRO A 167 -11.80 8.21 -14.18
CA PRO A 167 -10.85 7.97 -15.27
C PRO A 167 -9.67 8.93 -15.23
N VAL A 168 -8.52 8.43 -15.64
CA VAL A 168 -7.28 9.21 -15.76
C VAL A 168 -7.24 9.84 -17.14
N ASN A 169 -7.27 11.17 -17.21
CA ASN A 169 -7.14 11.93 -18.44
C ASN A 169 -5.69 12.26 -18.75
N LYS A 170 -5.43 12.86 -19.92
CA LYS A 170 -4.08 13.30 -20.30
C LYS A 170 -3.52 14.28 -19.27
N GLY A 171 -2.33 13.97 -18.76
CA GLY A 171 -1.65 14.77 -17.75
C GLY A 171 -2.06 14.48 -16.30
N GLU A 172 -3.11 13.69 -16.07
CA GLU A 172 -3.48 13.24 -14.73
C GLU A 172 -2.75 11.94 -14.35
N ILE A 173 -2.56 11.77 -13.06
CA ILE A 173 -2.04 10.53 -12.47
C ILE A 173 -2.90 10.12 -11.29
N VAL A 174 -2.97 8.82 -11.04
CA VAL A 174 -3.52 8.24 -9.80
C VAL A 174 -2.53 7.22 -9.26
N TRP A 175 -2.58 7.02 -7.96
CA TRP A 175 -1.80 5.95 -7.32
C TRP A 175 -2.70 4.76 -7.01
N THR A 176 -2.10 3.58 -7.02
CA THR A 176 -2.75 2.34 -6.59
C THR A 176 -1.87 1.65 -5.57
N VAL A 177 -2.49 0.99 -4.59
CA VAL A 177 -1.80 0.22 -3.56
C VAL A 177 -2.65 -1.01 -3.20
N GLY A 178 -2.00 -2.13 -2.88
CA GLY A 178 -2.67 -3.35 -2.46
C GLY A 178 -3.30 -3.22 -1.07
N PRO A 179 -4.43 -3.88 -0.82
CA PRO A 179 -5.13 -3.79 0.47
C PRO A 179 -4.32 -4.39 1.63
N GLU A 180 -3.44 -5.34 1.36
CA GLU A 180 -2.52 -5.92 2.33
C GLU A 180 -1.52 -4.87 2.86
N VAL A 181 -1.02 -4.03 1.96
CA VAL A 181 -0.12 -2.93 2.30
C VAL A 181 -0.84 -1.88 3.13
N VAL A 182 -2.14 -1.65 2.86
CA VAL A 182 -2.97 -0.75 3.68
C VAL A 182 -3.09 -1.27 5.11
N VAL A 183 -3.26 -2.58 5.31
CA VAL A 183 -3.24 -3.18 6.66
C VAL A 183 -1.88 -2.96 7.34
N MET A 184 -0.77 -3.15 6.61
CA MET A 184 0.58 -2.88 7.13
C MET A 184 0.76 -1.42 7.54
N MET A 185 0.18 -0.48 6.80
CA MET A 185 0.19 0.95 7.14
C MET A 185 -0.54 1.23 8.46
N GLY A 186 -1.72 0.65 8.65
CA GLY A 186 -2.45 0.79 9.91
C GLY A 186 -1.72 0.15 11.08
N ARG A 187 -1.13 -1.02 10.88
CA ARG A 187 -0.30 -1.70 11.87
C ARG A 187 0.91 -0.84 12.25
N LEU A 188 1.56 -0.19 11.26
CA LEU A 188 2.63 0.77 11.50
C LEU A 188 2.18 1.94 12.38
N LEU A 189 1.02 2.52 12.13
CA LEU A 189 0.48 3.60 12.96
C LEU A 189 0.23 3.14 14.40
N ARG A 190 -0.33 1.93 14.56
CA ARG A 190 -0.66 1.37 15.88
C ARG A 190 0.57 0.97 16.68
N GLN A 191 1.56 0.34 16.05
CA GLN A 191 2.75 -0.20 16.72
C GLN A 191 3.97 0.72 16.65
N GLY A 192 4.00 1.63 15.68
CA GLY A 192 5.16 2.48 15.39
C GLY A 192 6.31 1.77 14.68
N MET A 193 6.14 0.51 14.29
CA MET A 193 7.11 -0.35 13.63
C MET A 193 6.50 -0.99 12.39
N VAL A 194 7.32 -1.27 11.37
CA VAL A 194 6.88 -2.06 10.23
C VAL A 194 6.95 -3.54 10.57
N ASP A 195 5.88 -4.25 10.22
CA ASP A 195 5.79 -5.69 10.33
C ASP A 195 5.39 -6.27 8.97
N PHE A 196 6.28 -7.04 8.36
CA PHE A 196 6.06 -7.72 7.09
C PHE A 196 5.61 -9.18 7.26
N THR A 197 5.31 -9.62 8.49
CA THR A 197 4.83 -10.99 8.80
C THR A 197 3.32 -11.05 8.86
#